data_4d5edccb32054e8ef5d15f8f1040ecb9
#
_entry.id   4d5edccb32054e8ef5d15f8f1040ecb9
#
_cell.length_a   1.000
_cell.length_b   1.000
_cell.length_c   1.000
_cell.angle_alpha   90.00
_cell.angle_beta   90.00
_cell.angle_gamma   90.00
#
_symmetry.space_group_name_H-M   'P 1'
#
loop_
_entity.id
_entity.type
_entity.pdbx_description
1 polymer ?
#
loop_
_entity_poly.entity_id
_entity_poly.type
_entity_poly.pdbx_seq_one_letter_code
_entity_poly.pdbx_strand_id
1 'polypeptide(L)'
;MIPAMNMEAQHRKKDPVRLHRQLLESAAMIAGRDGIAALSLNAVAREAGVSKGGLLHHFPNKQALIFAPFARLLAIMEKAISELMAA
;
A
#
# COMPACT_ATOMS: atom_id res chain seq x y z
N MET A 1 -15.12 -16.29 -22.61
CA MET A 1 -16.05 -15.31 -22.62
C MET A 1 -16.55 -15.00 -21.26
N ILE A 2 -17.31 -15.83 -20.73
CA ILE A 2 -17.85 -15.58 -19.43
C ILE A 2 -16.79 -15.40 -18.35
N PRO A 3 -15.70 -16.18 -18.37
CA PRO A 3 -14.64 -15.99 -17.37
C PRO A 3 -14.09 -14.59 -17.32
N ALA A 4 -13.99 -13.94 -18.48
CA ALA A 4 -13.46 -12.59 -18.48
C ALA A 4 -14.41 -11.64 -17.77
N MET A 5 -15.70 -11.81 -17.95
CA MET A 5 -16.67 -10.98 -17.29
C MET A 5 -16.65 -11.21 -15.79
N ASN A 6 -16.50 -12.45 -15.37
CA ASN A 6 -16.42 -12.74 -13.96
C ASN A 6 -15.21 -12.11 -13.32
N MET A 7 -14.10 -12.11 -14.02
CA MET A 7 -12.89 -11.51 -13.48
C MET A 7 -13.07 -10.02 -13.28
N GLU A 8 -13.72 -9.36 -14.24
CA GLU A 8 -13.96 -7.94 -14.07
C GLU A 8 -14.86 -7.65 -12.90
N ALA A 9 -15.87 -8.49 -12.71
CA ALA A 9 -16.74 -8.31 -11.57
C ALA A 9 -15.98 -8.47 -10.26
N GLN A 10 -15.08 -9.41 -10.21
CA GLN A 10 -14.28 -9.62 -9.02
C GLN A 10 -13.36 -8.45 -8.76
N HIS A 11 -12.80 -7.87 -9.80
CA HIS A 11 -11.98 -6.68 -9.61
C HIS A 11 -12.78 -5.54 -8.99
N ARG A 12 -13.97 -5.33 -9.48
CA ARG A 12 -14.79 -4.27 -8.96
C ARG A 12 -15.24 -4.55 -7.54
N LYS A 13 -15.28 -5.80 -7.15
CA LYS A 13 -15.67 -6.14 -5.81
C LYS A 13 -14.62 -5.83 -4.79
N LYS A 14 -13.49 -5.38 -5.27
CA LYS A 14 -12.45 -5.01 -4.36
C LYS A 14 -11.71 -6.17 -3.80
N ASP A 15 -10.51 -5.96 -3.63
CA ASP A 15 -9.57 -6.86 -3.01
C ASP A 15 -8.80 -5.99 -2.02
N PRO A 16 -9.25 -5.92 -0.77
CA PRO A 16 -8.63 -5.00 0.19
C PRO A 16 -7.15 -5.23 0.38
N VAL A 17 -6.73 -6.48 0.37
CA VAL A 17 -5.30 -6.79 0.53
C VAL A 17 -4.51 -6.26 -0.65
N ARG A 18 -5.02 -6.48 -1.84
CA ARG A 18 -4.34 -6.03 -3.04
C ARG A 18 -4.30 -4.52 -3.12
N LEU A 19 -5.41 -3.87 -2.79
CA LEU A 19 -5.47 -2.43 -2.80
C LEU A 19 -4.52 -1.84 -1.77
N HIS A 20 -4.48 -2.43 -0.59
CA HIS A 20 -3.57 -1.96 0.45
C HIS A 20 -2.12 -2.00 -0.02
N ARG A 21 -1.74 -3.11 -0.65
CA ARG A 21 -0.38 -3.26 -1.20
C ARG A 21 -0.13 -2.23 -2.29
N GLN A 22 -1.09 -2.03 -3.17
CA GLN A 22 -0.95 -1.08 -4.26
C GLN A 22 -0.73 0.34 -3.74
N LEU A 23 -1.45 0.70 -2.68
CA LEU A 23 -1.29 2.01 -2.08
C LEU A 23 0.09 2.17 -1.46
N LEU A 24 0.59 1.13 -0.80
CA LEU A 24 1.94 1.18 -0.24
C LEU A 24 3.01 1.28 -1.32
N GLU A 25 2.82 0.58 -2.42
CA GLU A 25 3.76 0.65 -3.53
C GLU A 25 3.75 2.02 -4.16
N SER A 26 2.57 2.61 -4.32
CA SER A 26 2.47 3.97 -4.86
C SER A 26 3.15 4.98 -3.95
N ALA A 27 2.96 4.83 -2.64
CA ALA A 27 3.61 5.72 -1.69
C ALA A 27 5.12 5.58 -1.75
N ALA A 28 5.62 4.35 -1.81
CA ALA A 28 7.06 4.12 -1.90
C ALA A 28 7.63 4.71 -3.18
N MET A 29 6.89 4.59 -4.27
CA MET A 29 7.34 5.11 -5.55
C MET A 29 7.46 6.63 -5.51
N ILE A 30 6.45 7.30 -4.95
CA ILE A 30 6.49 8.76 -4.84
C ILE A 30 7.63 9.19 -3.95
N ALA A 31 7.80 8.55 -2.80
CA ALA A 31 8.85 8.92 -1.86
C ALA A 31 10.23 8.71 -2.47
N GLY A 32 10.41 7.64 -3.22
CA GLY A 32 11.69 7.36 -3.86
C GLY A 32 12.00 8.28 -5.02
N ARG A 33 10.97 8.64 -5.77
CA ARG A 33 11.16 9.49 -6.96
C ARG A 33 11.24 10.96 -6.59
N ASP A 34 10.36 11.42 -5.73
CA ASP A 34 10.17 12.84 -5.48
C ASP A 34 10.49 13.25 -4.04
N GLY A 35 10.81 12.29 -3.18
CA GLY A 35 11.13 12.58 -1.79
C GLY A 35 9.92 12.47 -0.89
N ILE A 36 10.19 12.28 0.40
CA ILE A 36 9.14 12.12 1.41
C ILE A 36 8.25 13.36 1.48
N ALA A 37 8.82 14.53 1.22
CA ALA A 37 8.05 15.77 1.29
C ALA A 37 6.94 15.82 0.24
N ALA A 38 7.11 15.10 -0.87
CA ALA A 38 6.11 15.06 -1.92
C ALA A 38 4.99 14.06 -1.63
N LEU A 39 5.14 13.27 -0.59
CA LEU A 39 4.16 12.25 -0.25
C LEU A 39 2.93 12.89 0.38
N SER A 40 1.77 12.62 -0.20
CA SER A 40 0.50 13.12 0.32
C SER A 40 -0.58 12.12 -0.02
N LEU A 41 -1.69 12.20 0.71
CA LEU A 41 -2.81 11.31 0.42
C LEU A 41 -3.30 11.50 -1.00
N ASN A 42 -3.39 12.76 -1.44
CA ASN A 42 -3.87 13.04 -2.79
C ASN A 42 -2.91 12.49 -3.85
N ALA A 43 -1.62 12.64 -3.63
CA ALA A 43 -0.62 12.14 -4.57
C ALA A 43 -0.68 10.62 -4.68
N VAL A 44 -0.83 9.94 -3.55
CA VAL A 44 -0.90 8.48 -3.54
C VAL A 44 -2.18 8.00 -4.22
N ALA A 45 -3.30 8.65 -3.93
CA ALA A 45 -4.56 8.28 -4.56
C ALA A 45 -4.46 8.43 -6.08
N ARG A 46 -3.86 9.51 -6.53
CA ARG A 46 -3.70 9.76 -7.96
C ARG A 46 -2.77 8.72 -8.59
N GLU A 47 -1.66 8.46 -7.95
CA GLU A 47 -0.70 7.50 -8.47
C GLU A 47 -1.29 6.10 -8.55
N ALA A 48 -2.06 5.71 -7.55
CA ALA A 48 -2.67 4.38 -7.50
C ALA A 48 -3.95 4.29 -8.32
N GLY A 49 -4.49 5.41 -8.77
CA GLY A 49 -5.71 5.41 -9.55
C GLY A 49 -6.95 5.10 -8.75
N VAL A 50 -6.98 5.48 -7.48
CA VAL A 50 -8.11 5.21 -6.62
C VAL A 50 -8.66 6.52 -6.07
N SER A 51 -9.89 6.48 -5.56
CA SER A 51 -10.48 7.66 -4.96
C SER A 51 -9.86 7.91 -3.59
N LYS A 52 -9.91 9.19 -3.18
CA LYS A 52 -9.40 9.54 -1.86
C LYS A 52 -10.19 8.82 -0.77
N GLY A 53 -11.49 8.66 -0.96
CA GLY A 53 -12.31 7.94 0.01
C GLY A 53 -11.87 6.51 0.17
N GLY A 54 -11.56 5.83 -0.95
CA GLY A 54 -11.06 4.48 -0.89
C GLY A 54 -9.73 4.39 -0.19
N LEU A 55 -8.85 5.36 -0.44
CA LEU A 55 -7.57 5.40 0.23
C LEU A 55 -7.73 5.59 1.74
N LEU A 56 -8.65 6.45 2.14
CA LEU A 56 -8.83 6.75 3.56
C LEU A 56 -9.35 5.57 4.36
N HIS A 57 -9.97 4.60 3.70
CA HIS A 57 -10.35 3.36 4.37
C HIS A 57 -9.13 2.59 4.86
N HIS A 58 -8.03 2.71 4.15
CA HIS A 58 -6.80 1.99 4.49
C HIS A 58 -5.85 2.84 5.31
N PHE A 59 -5.77 4.12 4.99
CA PHE A 59 -4.83 5.03 5.64
C PHE A 59 -5.57 6.31 5.98
N PRO A 60 -6.04 6.44 7.23
CA PRO A 60 -6.88 7.58 7.61
C PRO A 60 -6.17 8.92 7.57
N ASN A 61 -4.86 8.92 7.61
CA ASN A 61 -4.10 10.16 7.55
C ASN A 61 -2.73 9.90 6.95
N LYS A 62 -1.99 10.99 6.73
CA LYS A 62 -0.67 10.89 6.11
C LYS A 62 0.32 10.13 6.97
N GLN A 63 0.22 10.28 8.28
CA GLN A 63 1.12 9.59 9.18
C GLN A 63 0.98 8.08 9.05
N ALA A 64 -0.25 7.59 8.99
CA ALA A 64 -0.48 6.16 8.82
C ALA A 64 0.16 5.65 7.53
N LEU A 65 0.07 6.45 6.48
CA LEU A 65 0.64 6.10 5.18
C LEU A 65 2.17 6.06 5.26
N ILE A 66 2.77 6.99 5.96
CA ILE A 66 4.21 7.05 6.09
C ILE A 66 4.74 5.91 6.96
N PHE A 67 4.05 5.63 8.07
CA PHE A 67 4.51 4.63 9.01
C PHE A 67 4.31 3.20 8.55
N ALA A 68 3.35 2.96 7.66
CA ALA A 68 3.06 1.60 7.22
C ALA A 68 4.29 0.88 6.63
N PRO A 69 5.08 1.51 5.74
CA PRO A 69 6.28 0.85 5.23
C PRO A 69 7.30 0.56 6.32
N PHE A 70 7.40 1.47 7.30
CA PHE A 70 8.34 1.25 8.40
C PHE A 70 7.93 0.07 9.26
N ALA A 71 6.63 -0.06 9.56
CA ALA A 71 6.16 -1.18 10.34
C ALA A 71 6.45 -2.50 9.65
N ARG A 72 6.27 -2.52 8.34
CA ARG A 72 6.54 -3.71 7.56
C ARG A 72 8.03 -4.05 7.56
N LEU A 73 8.85 -3.04 7.40
CA LEU A 73 10.30 -3.23 7.43
C LEU A 73 10.75 -3.73 8.78
N LEU A 74 10.22 -3.17 9.86
CA LEU A 74 10.55 -3.61 11.20
C LEU A 74 10.16 -5.07 11.41
N ALA A 75 9.00 -5.47 10.92
CA ALA A 75 8.56 -6.86 11.06
C ALA A 75 9.53 -7.81 10.36
N ILE A 76 10.00 -7.41 9.17
CA ILE A 76 10.96 -8.22 8.43
C ILE A 76 12.28 -8.30 9.19
N MET A 77 12.73 -7.19 9.72
CA MET A 77 13.99 -7.14 10.45
C MET A 77 13.91 -7.97 11.74
N GLU A 78 12.79 -7.87 12.44
CA GLU A 78 12.61 -8.64 13.67
C GLU A 78 12.65 -10.13 13.39
N LYS A 79 12.03 -10.53 12.30
CA LYS A 79 12.02 -11.93 11.92
C LYS A 79 13.42 -12.42 11.57
N ALA A 80 14.16 -11.61 10.82
CA ALA A 80 15.52 -11.95 10.44
C ALA A 80 16.42 -12.07 11.65
N ILE A 81 16.29 -11.14 12.59
CA ILE A 81 17.08 -11.17 13.80
C ILE A 81 16.73 -12.39 14.64
N SER A 82 15.43 -12.68 14.75
CA SER A 82 14.98 -13.84 15.52
C SER A 82 15.53 -15.13 14.94
N GLU A 83 15.51 -15.26 13.63
CA GLU A 83 16.06 -16.46 12.98
C GLU A 83 17.56 -16.56 13.18
N LEU A 84 18.24 -15.44 13.11
CA LEU A 84 19.68 -15.42 13.29
C LEU A 84 20.06 -15.83 14.72
N MET A 85 19.31 -15.32 15.68
CA MET A 85 19.60 -15.64 17.07
C MET A 85 19.18 -17.06 17.44
N ALA A 86 18.22 -17.61 16.76
CA ALA A 86 17.80 -18.98 17.00
C ALA A 86 18.80 -19.98 16.45
N ALA A 87 19.58 -19.60 15.49
CA ALA A 87 20.61 -20.47 14.94
C ALA A 87 21.82 -20.56 15.86
#